data_3012f205449ad69bc1475e6ce08c58f4
#
_entry.id   3012f205449ad69bc1475e6ce08c58f4
#
_cell.length_a   1.000
_cell.length_b   1.000
_cell.length_c   1.000
_cell.angle_alpha   90.00
_cell.angle_beta   90.00
_cell.angle_gamma   90.00
#
_symmetry.space_group_name_H-M   'P 1'
#
loop_
_entity.id
_entity.type
_entity.pdbx_description
1 polymer ?
#
loop_
_entity_poly.entity_id
_entity_poly.type
_entity_poly.pdbx_seq_one_letter_code
_entity_poly.pdbx_strand_id
1 'polypeptide(L)'
;MKGIILAGGSGTRLYPITKGISKQLMPIYDKPMIYYPLSVLLLAGIKEILIITTPEDNDQFKRLLGDGSEIGCSFHYAMQAVPNGLAQAFVIGADFIGKDKVALILGDNIFYGAGFSKLVQSFNDVTGAAVFAYEVNDPERYGVVAFDANNNAISLEEKPKQPKSNYAVPGLYFYDNQVVEIAKNIPASPRGEYEITDVNKVYLQKQQLQVGIMNRGTAWLDTGTFDSYADACEFVRVIEKRQSQKIGCIEEVAYRMGFIDNAKLLVLADKYAKSGYGEYLRTLKK
;
A
#
# COMPACT_ATOMS: atom_id res chain seq x y z
N MET A 1 -13.93 -2.95 -7.46
CA MET A 1 -13.15 -2.63 -6.23
C MET A 1 -12.48 -1.29 -6.38
N LYS A 2 -12.48 -0.46 -5.34
CA LYS A 2 -11.77 0.82 -5.26
C LYS A 2 -10.50 0.69 -4.41
N GLY A 3 -9.56 1.62 -4.56
CA GLY A 3 -8.32 1.62 -3.79
C GLY A 3 -8.24 2.84 -2.89
N ILE A 4 -7.60 2.68 -1.72
CA ILE A 4 -7.20 3.78 -0.85
C ILE A 4 -5.70 3.67 -0.60
N ILE A 5 -4.97 4.76 -0.79
CA ILE A 5 -3.59 4.89 -0.31
C ILE A 5 -3.62 5.84 0.89
N LEU A 6 -3.23 5.35 2.05
CA LEU A 6 -3.08 6.20 3.23
C LEU A 6 -1.65 6.72 3.30
N ALA A 7 -1.50 7.98 2.93
CA ALA A 7 -0.23 8.72 2.88
C ALA A 7 -0.21 9.86 3.91
N GLY A 8 -0.89 9.66 5.03
CA GLY A 8 -0.90 10.57 6.17
C GLY A 8 0.21 10.26 7.17
N GLY A 9 0.22 11.04 8.25
CA GLY A 9 1.17 10.88 9.34
C GLY A 9 2.33 11.87 9.31
N SER A 10 2.81 12.25 10.48
CA SER A 10 3.82 13.30 10.66
C SER A 10 5.25 12.91 10.28
N GLY A 11 5.51 11.62 10.04
CA GLY A 11 6.85 11.13 9.69
C GLY A 11 7.95 11.41 10.74
N THR A 12 7.59 11.70 11.99
CA THR A 12 8.51 12.19 13.03
C THR A 12 9.72 11.30 13.29
N ARG A 13 9.59 9.99 13.05
CA ARG A 13 10.71 9.04 13.18
C ARG A 13 11.85 9.28 12.17
N LEU A 14 11.57 10.02 11.09
CA LEU A 14 12.55 10.40 10.07
C LEU A 14 12.94 11.89 10.13
N TYR A 15 12.69 12.57 11.25
CA TYR A 15 13.19 13.93 11.45
C TYR A 15 14.72 13.92 11.47
N PRO A 16 15.40 14.95 10.89
CA PRO A 16 14.80 16.21 10.37
C PRO A 16 14.31 16.16 8.93
N ILE A 17 14.50 15.07 8.16
CA ILE A 17 14.20 15.02 6.72
C ILE A 17 12.72 15.35 6.45
N THR A 18 11.82 14.71 7.18
CA THR A 18 10.37 14.85 7.02
C THR A 18 9.78 16.13 7.62
N LYS A 19 10.60 17.08 8.04
CA LYS A 19 10.13 18.43 8.39
C LYS A 19 9.72 19.28 7.17
N GLY A 20 10.32 18.99 6.02
CA GLY A 20 10.12 19.77 4.80
C GLY A 20 9.46 19.03 3.66
N ILE A 21 9.19 17.73 3.84
CA ILE A 21 8.59 16.89 2.81
C ILE A 21 7.82 15.73 3.45
N SER A 22 6.67 15.38 2.88
CA SER A 22 5.98 14.16 3.25
C SER A 22 6.88 12.94 3.04
N LYS A 23 6.87 11.99 4.00
CA LYS A 23 7.64 10.75 3.90
C LYS A 23 7.40 10.04 2.57
N GLN A 24 6.16 9.94 2.13
CA GLN A 24 5.76 9.20 0.94
C GLN A 24 6.16 9.91 -0.38
N LEU A 25 6.62 11.16 -0.30
CA LEU A 25 7.21 11.90 -1.43
C LEU A 25 8.74 11.79 -1.49
N MET A 26 9.37 11.25 -0.44
CA MET A 26 10.81 11.01 -0.45
C MET A 26 11.17 9.98 -1.53
N PRO A 27 12.35 10.09 -2.16
CA PRO A 27 12.77 9.17 -3.21
C PRO A 27 13.18 7.82 -2.61
N ILE A 28 12.64 6.73 -3.14
CA ILE A 28 13.23 5.40 -2.99
C ILE A 28 13.95 5.07 -4.28
N TYR A 29 15.26 5.18 -4.27
CA TYR A 29 16.17 5.07 -5.40
C TYR A 29 15.87 6.11 -6.50
N ASP A 30 15.05 5.80 -7.50
CA ASP A 30 14.85 6.62 -8.70
C ASP A 30 13.43 7.21 -8.85
N LYS A 31 12.55 6.97 -7.88
CA LYS A 31 11.17 7.47 -7.93
C LYS A 31 10.57 7.73 -6.53
N PRO A 32 9.50 8.54 -6.43
CA PRO A 32 8.86 8.81 -5.14
C PRO A 32 8.31 7.54 -4.49
N MET A 33 8.40 7.44 -3.18
CA MET A 33 7.95 6.29 -2.40
C MET A 33 6.50 5.90 -2.70
N ILE A 34 5.59 6.87 -2.90
CA ILE A 34 4.17 6.63 -3.18
C ILE A 34 3.94 5.80 -4.45
N TYR A 35 4.90 5.76 -5.40
CA TYR A 35 4.78 4.97 -6.63
C TYR A 35 4.72 3.48 -6.35
N TYR A 36 5.41 3.00 -5.30
CA TYR A 36 5.44 1.58 -4.94
C TYR A 36 4.06 1.08 -4.50
N PRO A 37 3.41 1.63 -3.47
CA PRO A 37 2.05 1.21 -3.10
C PRO A 37 1.02 1.49 -4.21
N LEU A 38 1.16 2.59 -4.96
CA LEU A 38 0.31 2.85 -6.10
C LEU A 38 0.41 1.72 -7.14
N SER A 39 1.63 1.29 -7.48
CA SER A 39 1.84 0.18 -8.41
C SER A 39 1.18 -1.13 -7.96
N VAL A 40 1.10 -1.39 -6.65
CA VAL A 40 0.43 -2.57 -6.09
C VAL A 40 -1.08 -2.53 -6.35
N LEU A 41 -1.73 -1.38 -6.15
CA LEU A 41 -3.15 -1.22 -6.48
C LEU A 41 -3.41 -1.39 -7.99
N LEU A 42 -2.52 -0.85 -8.83
CA LEU A 42 -2.61 -1.04 -10.29
C LEU A 42 -2.44 -2.52 -10.67
N LEU A 43 -1.49 -3.25 -10.06
CA LEU A 43 -1.30 -4.69 -10.25
C LEU A 43 -2.52 -5.50 -9.81
N ALA A 44 -3.26 -5.03 -8.81
CA ALA A 44 -4.56 -5.61 -8.44
C ALA A 44 -5.68 -5.29 -9.42
N GLY A 45 -5.44 -4.47 -10.46
CA GLY A 45 -6.45 -4.09 -11.45
C GLY A 45 -7.31 -2.89 -11.02
N ILE A 46 -6.94 -2.20 -9.95
CA ILE A 46 -7.71 -1.09 -9.37
C ILE A 46 -7.34 0.22 -10.08
N LYS A 47 -8.35 0.92 -10.62
CA LYS A 47 -8.20 2.19 -11.36
C LYS A 47 -8.71 3.41 -10.61
N GLU A 48 -9.75 3.25 -9.78
CA GLU A 48 -10.30 4.32 -8.96
C GLU A 48 -9.61 4.31 -7.60
N ILE A 49 -8.82 5.35 -7.31
CA ILE A 49 -7.94 5.38 -6.14
C ILE A 49 -8.10 6.70 -5.39
N LEU A 50 -8.37 6.62 -4.08
CA LEU A 50 -8.37 7.73 -3.15
C LEU A 50 -7.01 7.82 -2.46
N ILE A 51 -6.36 8.98 -2.54
CA ILE A 51 -5.12 9.28 -1.83
C ILE A 51 -5.48 10.15 -0.62
N ILE A 52 -5.27 9.61 0.58
CA ILE A 52 -5.53 10.32 1.84
C ILE A 52 -4.20 10.82 2.37
N THR A 53 -4.07 12.13 2.53
CA THR A 53 -2.84 12.81 2.94
C THR A 53 -3.06 13.67 4.17
N THR A 54 -1.99 14.27 4.69
CA THR A 54 -2.12 15.42 5.60
C THR A 54 -2.63 16.65 4.83
N PRO A 55 -3.26 17.63 5.50
CA PRO A 55 -3.64 18.89 4.85
C PRO A 55 -2.45 19.62 4.22
N GLU A 56 -1.30 19.63 4.90
CA GLU A 56 -0.08 20.34 4.49
C GLU A 56 0.54 19.78 3.21
N ASP A 57 0.43 18.48 3.00
CA ASP A 57 1.09 17.78 1.89
C ASP A 57 0.17 17.57 0.68
N ASN A 58 -1.14 17.77 0.81
CA ASN A 58 -2.15 17.39 -0.19
C ASN A 58 -1.85 17.94 -1.59
N ASP A 59 -1.47 19.20 -1.69
CA ASP A 59 -1.19 19.83 -2.98
C ASP A 59 0.09 19.31 -3.65
N GLN A 60 1.06 18.82 -2.85
CA GLN A 60 2.26 18.19 -3.39
C GLN A 60 1.93 16.85 -4.06
N PHE A 61 1.05 16.06 -3.43
CA PHE A 61 0.57 14.80 -4.03
C PHE A 61 -0.26 15.05 -5.29
N LYS A 62 -1.16 16.03 -5.30
CA LYS A 62 -1.91 16.42 -6.50
C LYS A 62 -0.98 16.87 -7.64
N ARG A 63 0.05 17.65 -7.34
CA ARG A 63 1.04 18.06 -8.32
C ARG A 63 1.84 16.89 -8.89
N LEU A 64 2.19 15.90 -8.05
CA LEU A 64 2.96 14.72 -8.47
C LEU A 64 2.13 13.76 -9.33
N LEU A 65 0.92 13.43 -8.87
CA LEU A 65 0.14 12.31 -9.40
C LEU A 65 -0.97 12.75 -10.37
N GLY A 66 -1.35 14.04 -10.34
CA GLY A 66 -2.46 14.58 -11.15
C GLY A 66 -3.79 13.92 -10.81
N ASP A 67 -4.62 13.73 -11.83
CA ASP A 67 -5.94 13.08 -11.73
C ASP A 67 -5.91 11.59 -12.11
N GLY A 68 -4.74 11.05 -12.44
CA GLY A 68 -4.55 9.66 -12.86
C GLY A 68 -4.82 9.35 -14.33
N SER A 69 -5.39 10.29 -15.10
CA SER A 69 -5.78 10.08 -16.50
C SER A 69 -4.58 9.76 -17.40
N GLU A 70 -3.39 10.24 -17.05
CA GLU A 70 -2.17 9.95 -17.80
C GLU A 70 -1.84 8.46 -17.86
N ILE A 71 -2.21 7.70 -16.82
CA ILE A 71 -1.99 6.26 -16.72
C ILE A 71 -3.28 5.45 -16.77
N GLY A 72 -4.38 6.04 -17.28
CA GLY A 72 -5.67 5.38 -17.45
C GLY A 72 -6.41 5.07 -16.14
N CYS A 73 -6.17 5.87 -15.10
CA CYS A 73 -6.78 5.78 -13.79
C CYS A 73 -7.59 7.04 -13.45
N SER A 74 -8.26 7.02 -12.30
CA SER A 74 -8.95 8.17 -11.70
C SER A 74 -8.50 8.31 -10.26
N PHE A 75 -7.82 9.41 -9.95
CA PHE A 75 -7.33 9.72 -8.61
C PHE A 75 -8.20 10.76 -7.94
N HIS A 76 -8.57 10.47 -6.71
CA HIS A 76 -9.30 11.33 -5.79
C HIS A 76 -8.41 11.66 -4.61
N TYR A 77 -8.67 12.77 -3.93
CA TYR A 77 -7.85 13.25 -2.82
C TYR A 77 -8.72 13.61 -1.63
N ALA A 78 -8.31 13.15 -0.45
CA ALA A 78 -8.91 13.54 0.83
C ALA A 78 -7.81 13.85 1.86
N MET A 79 -8.20 14.49 2.94
CA MET A 79 -7.27 14.90 3.99
C MET A 79 -7.63 14.21 5.31
N GLN A 80 -6.63 13.67 6.00
CA GLN A 80 -6.71 13.23 7.37
C GLN A 80 -6.07 14.32 8.24
N ALA A 81 -6.89 15.14 8.88
CA ALA A 81 -6.43 16.28 9.66
C ALA A 81 -5.66 15.86 10.93
N VAL A 82 -6.02 14.71 11.52
CA VAL A 82 -5.38 14.16 12.72
C VAL A 82 -5.04 12.70 12.45
N PRO A 83 -3.77 12.27 12.63
CA PRO A 83 -3.35 10.90 12.38
C PRO A 83 -3.75 9.99 13.56
N ASN A 84 -5.04 9.75 13.72
CA ASN A 84 -5.64 9.00 14.82
C ASN A 84 -5.97 7.54 14.47
N GLY A 85 -5.26 6.96 13.52
CA GLY A 85 -5.31 5.53 13.22
C GLY A 85 -5.66 5.20 11.76
N LEU A 86 -5.30 3.98 11.36
CA LEU A 86 -5.43 3.53 9.96
C LEU A 86 -6.88 3.28 9.55
N ALA A 87 -7.73 2.81 10.48
CA ALA A 87 -9.13 2.52 10.20
C ALA A 87 -9.95 3.77 9.84
N GLN A 88 -9.48 4.96 10.23
CA GLN A 88 -10.11 6.23 9.86
C GLN A 88 -10.15 6.43 8.33
N ALA A 89 -9.26 5.80 7.58
CA ALA A 89 -9.25 5.86 6.12
C ALA A 89 -10.60 5.46 5.51
N PHE A 90 -11.31 4.48 6.10
CA PHE A 90 -12.62 4.05 5.62
C PHE A 90 -13.75 5.02 5.97
N VAL A 91 -13.61 5.73 7.08
CA VAL A 91 -14.57 6.77 7.49
C VAL A 91 -14.42 8.00 6.60
N ILE A 92 -13.17 8.45 6.37
CA ILE A 92 -12.85 9.56 5.46
C ILE A 92 -13.27 9.22 4.02
N GLY A 93 -12.99 8.01 3.59
CA GLY A 93 -13.28 7.52 2.24
C GLY A 93 -14.72 7.00 2.04
N ALA A 94 -15.61 7.12 3.00
CA ALA A 94 -16.93 6.46 2.95
C ALA A 94 -17.73 6.81 1.70
N ASP A 95 -17.81 8.08 1.34
CA ASP A 95 -18.53 8.54 0.14
C ASP A 95 -17.85 8.06 -1.15
N PHE A 96 -16.52 8.05 -1.18
CA PHE A 96 -15.74 7.51 -2.29
C PHE A 96 -15.97 6.01 -2.45
N ILE A 97 -15.90 5.24 -1.36
CA ILE A 97 -16.14 3.78 -1.36
C ILE A 97 -17.56 3.49 -1.85
N GLY A 98 -18.55 4.21 -1.33
CA GLY A 98 -19.95 3.98 -1.66
C GLY A 98 -20.37 2.55 -1.30
N LYS A 99 -20.76 1.75 -2.31
CA LYS A 99 -21.18 0.34 -2.14
C LYS A 99 -20.11 -0.66 -2.60
N ASP A 100 -18.95 -0.18 -3.01
CA ASP A 100 -17.90 -1.02 -3.57
C ASP A 100 -17.09 -1.73 -2.48
N LYS A 101 -16.42 -2.81 -2.87
CA LYS A 101 -15.30 -3.39 -2.13
C LYS A 101 -14.12 -2.43 -2.19
N VAL A 102 -13.23 -2.48 -1.21
CA VAL A 102 -12.09 -1.55 -1.12
C VAL A 102 -10.81 -2.26 -0.72
N ALA A 103 -9.71 -1.91 -1.39
CA ALA A 103 -8.35 -2.22 -0.94
C ALA A 103 -7.75 -0.99 -0.26
N LEU A 104 -7.09 -1.19 0.88
CA LEU A 104 -6.29 -0.16 1.56
C LEU A 104 -4.83 -0.57 1.52
N ILE A 105 -3.97 0.34 1.11
CA ILE A 105 -2.51 0.18 1.21
C ILE A 105 -1.88 1.37 1.92
N LEU A 106 -0.87 1.09 2.75
CA LEU A 106 -0.09 2.14 3.40
C LEU A 106 0.93 2.73 2.42
N GLY A 107 1.01 4.05 2.39
CA GLY A 107 1.81 4.81 1.42
C GLY A 107 3.33 4.65 1.56
N ASP A 108 3.79 3.93 2.57
CA ASP A 108 5.19 3.68 2.89
C ASP A 108 5.59 2.20 2.81
N ASN A 109 4.71 1.35 2.28
CA ASN A 109 4.98 -0.08 2.14
C ASN A 109 5.39 -0.42 0.70
N ILE A 110 6.46 -1.20 0.57
CA ILE A 110 7.00 -1.68 -0.69
C ILE A 110 6.84 -3.19 -0.73
N PHE A 111 6.27 -3.70 -1.83
CA PHE A 111 6.11 -5.13 -2.07
C PHE A 111 6.79 -5.51 -3.38
N TYR A 112 7.51 -6.62 -3.38
CA TYR A 112 8.13 -7.17 -4.57
C TYR A 112 8.24 -8.70 -4.48
N GLY A 113 7.94 -9.40 -5.56
CA GLY A 113 8.11 -10.85 -5.61
C GLY A 113 7.44 -11.49 -6.83
N ALA A 114 7.95 -12.64 -7.23
CA ALA A 114 7.37 -13.42 -8.30
C ALA A 114 5.95 -13.88 -7.94
N GLY A 115 5.00 -13.69 -8.84
CA GLY A 115 3.60 -14.08 -8.61
C GLY A 115 2.78 -13.15 -7.73
N PHE A 116 3.38 -12.07 -7.20
CA PHE A 116 2.68 -11.14 -6.30
C PHE A 116 1.45 -10.50 -6.96
N SER A 117 1.51 -10.15 -8.26
CA SER A 117 0.34 -9.62 -8.99
C SER A 117 -0.84 -10.60 -9.01
N LYS A 118 -0.60 -11.89 -9.20
CA LYS A 118 -1.67 -12.90 -9.15
C LYS A 118 -2.25 -13.02 -7.74
N LEU A 119 -1.40 -12.95 -6.72
CA LEU A 119 -1.81 -13.01 -5.34
C LEU A 119 -2.74 -11.84 -4.97
N VAL A 120 -2.39 -10.60 -5.32
CA VAL A 120 -3.24 -9.44 -5.02
C VAL A 120 -4.54 -9.46 -5.82
N GLN A 121 -4.52 -9.94 -7.06
CA GLN A 121 -5.72 -10.08 -7.90
C GLN A 121 -6.70 -11.14 -7.37
N SER A 122 -6.21 -12.18 -6.67
CA SER A 122 -7.08 -13.23 -6.12
C SER A 122 -8.04 -12.72 -5.05
N PHE A 123 -7.78 -11.54 -4.47
CA PHE A 123 -8.63 -10.93 -3.46
C PHE A 123 -9.62 -9.87 -4.00
N ASN A 124 -9.66 -9.64 -5.30
CA ASN A 124 -10.57 -8.65 -5.89
C ASN A 124 -12.05 -8.95 -5.63
N ASP A 125 -12.40 -10.24 -5.46
CA ASP A 125 -13.76 -10.68 -5.17
C ASP A 125 -13.97 -11.10 -3.71
N VAL A 126 -13.13 -10.60 -2.80
CA VAL A 126 -13.21 -10.91 -1.37
C VAL A 126 -14.63 -10.75 -0.82
N THR A 127 -15.06 -11.73 -0.03
CA THR A 127 -16.22 -11.64 0.85
C THR A 127 -15.71 -11.61 2.27
N GLY A 128 -16.04 -10.57 3.02
CA GLY A 128 -15.41 -10.26 4.29
C GLY A 128 -14.10 -9.48 4.09
N ALA A 129 -13.02 -9.94 4.71
CA ALA A 129 -11.70 -9.32 4.65
C ALA A 129 -10.62 -10.30 4.19
N ALA A 130 -9.59 -9.78 3.53
CA ALA A 130 -8.36 -10.50 3.27
C ALA A 130 -7.14 -9.63 3.65
N VAL A 131 -6.22 -10.25 4.40
CA VAL A 131 -4.97 -9.66 4.83
C VAL A 131 -3.81 -10.59 4.47
N PHE A 132 -2.60 -10.11 4.59
CA PHE A 132 -1.41 -10.93 4.37
C PHE A 132 -0.71 -11.24 5.69
N ALA A 133 0.06 -12.31 5.69
CA ALA A 133 0.98 -12.68 6.76
C ALA A 133 2.39 -12.79 6.18
N TYR A 134 3.34 -12.11 6.80
CA TYR A 134 4.75 -12.10 6.42
C TYR A 134 5.61 -12.45 7.63
N GLU A 135 6.48 -13.42 7.50
CA GLU A 135 7.36 -13.85 8.59
C GLU A 135 8.49 -12.83 8.81
N VAL A 136 8.63 -12.35 10.05
CA VAL A 136 9.60 -11.35 10.47
C VAL A 136 10.36 -11.79 11.72
N ASN A 137 11.50 -11.15 11.98
CA ASN A 137 12.29 -11.41 13.19
C ASN A 137 11.90 -10.51 14.39
N ASP A 138 11.15 -9.43 14.14
CA ASP A 138 10.78 -8.38 15.10
C ASP A 138 9.24 -8.13 15.10
N PRO A 139 8.42 -9.18 15.32
CA PRO A 139 6.96 -9.12 15.16
C PRO A 139 6.28 -8.13 16.11
N GLU A 140 6.88 -7.80 17.25
CA GLU A 140 6.35 -6.83 18.23
C GLU A 140 6.17 -5.41 17.67
N ARG A 141 6.74 -5.11 16.52
CA ARG A 141 6.59 -3.81 15.85
C ARG A 141 5.29 -3.67 15.06
N TYR A 142 4.60 -4.76 14.79
CA TYR A 142 3.51 -4.86 13.80
C TYR A 142 2.22 -5.42 14.42
N GLY A 143 1.14 -5.39 13.66
CA GLY A 143 0.03 -6.28 13.89
C GLY A 143 0.48 -7.72 13.64
N VAL A 144 0.18 -8.62 14.55
CA VAL A 144 0.61 -10.03 14.51
C VAL A 144 -0.59 -10.96 14.37
N VAL A 145 -0.52 -11.87 13.39
CA VAL A 145 -1.52 -12.94 13.21
C VAL A 145 -0.94 -14.28 13.68
N ALA A 146 -1.72 -15.05 14.46
CA ALA A 146 -1.36 -16.42 14.83
C ALA A 146 -2.32 -17.42 14.19
N PHE A 147 -1.81 -18.63 13.93
CA PHE A 147 -2.50 -19.69 13.20
C PHE A 147 -2.64 -20.94 14.07
N ASP A 148 -3.69 -21.72 13.79
CA ASP A 148 -3.80 -23.12 14.28
C ASP A 148 -3.00 -24.09 13.39
N ALA A 149 -3.04 -25.38 13.74
CA ALA A 149 -2.36 -26.43 13.00
C ALA A 149 -2.87 -26.62 11.55
N ASN A 150 -4.03 -26.06 11.22
CA ASN A 150 -4.65 -26.12 9.90
C ASN A 150 -4.43 -24.83 9.09
N ASN A 151 -3.55 -23.93 9.55
CA ASN A 151 -3.31 -22.59 8.99
C ASN A 151 -4.54 -21.65 9.00
N ASN A 152 -5.50 -21.87 9.91
CA ASN A 152 -6.55 -20.89 10.12
C ASN A 152 -6.07 -19.81 11.08
N ALA A 153 -6.34 -18.54 10.78
CA ALA A 153 -6.05 -17.46 11.71
C ALA A 153 -6.91 -17.57 12.98
N ILE A 154 -6.28 -17.57 14.16
CA ILE A 154 -6.94 -17.72 15.46
C ILE A 154 -6.84 -16.47 16.33
N SER A 155 -5.86 -15.61 16.09
CA SER A 155 -5.75 -14.35 16.82
C SER A 155 -5.06 -13.27 15.98
N LEU A 156 -5.39 -12.03 16.32
CA LEU A 156 -4.74 -10.83 15.81
C LEU A 156 -4.44 -9.90 16.98
N GLU A 157 -3.21 -9.42 17.08
CA GLU A 157 -2.77 -8.54 18.16
C GLU A 157 -1.98 -7.37 17.61
N GLU A 158 -2.31 -6.14 18.01
CA GLU A 158 -1.58 -4.95 17.60
C GLU A 158 -0.36 -4.74 18.49
N LYS A 159 0.83 -4.78 17.90
CA LYS A 159 2.13 -4.53 18.57
C LYS A 159 2.25 -5.23 19.94
N PRO A 160 2.08 -6.56 19.99
CA PRO A 160 2.08 -7.28 21.24
C PRO A 160 3.47 -7.27 21.88
N LYS A 161 3.55 -7.10 23.21
CA LYS A 161 4.82 -7.21 23.95
C LYS A 161 5.39 -8.63 23.94
N GLN A 162 4.52 -9.62 23.80
CA GLN A 162 4.87 -11.04 23.71
C GLN A 162 4.09 -11.64 22.53
N PRO A 163 4.66 -11.58 21.32
CA PRO A 163 3.99 -12.07 20.10
C PRO A 163 3.74 -13.58 20.16
N LYS A 164 2.56 -14.03 19.71
CA LYS A 164 2.19 -15.44 19.62
C LYS A 164 2.73 -16.13 18.38
N SER A 165 3.22 -15.36 17.42
CA SER A 165 3.83 -15.86 16.19
C SER A 165 4.79 -14.81 15.62
N ASN A 166 5.58 -15.19 14.61
CA ASN A 166 6.44 -14.29 13.86
C ASN A 166 5.76 -13.71 12.59
N TYR A 167 4.44 -13.91 12.43
CA TYR A 167 3.73 -13.44 11.24
C TYR A 167 3.16 -12.04 11.45
N ALA A 168 3.87 -11.05 10.90
CA ALA A 168 3.38 -9.67 10.81
C ALA A 168 2.30 -9.54 9.74
N VAL A 169 1.37 -8.61 9.95
CA VAL A 169 0.36 -8.22 8.95
C VAL A 169 0.86 -6.97 8.22
N PRO A 170 1.30 -7.10 6.96
CA PRO A 170 1.72 -5.95 6.16
C PRO A 170 0.60 -4.96 5.89
N GLY A 171 0.98 -3.73 5.53
CA GLY A 171 0.05 -2.64 5.26
C GLY A 171 -0.68 -2.74 3.93
N LEU A 172 -1.28 -3.89 3.62
CA LEU A 172 -2.11 -4.13 2.45
C LEU A 172 -3.31 -4.99 2.85
N TYR A 173 -4.50 -4.48 2.63
CA TYR A 173 -5.75 -5.03 3.11
C TYR A 173 -6.83 -4.97 2.03
N PHE A 174 -7.71 -5.99 1.98
CA PHE A 174 -8.85 -6.05 1.07
C PHE A 174 -10.12 -6.31 1.87
N TYR A 175 -11.17 -5.55 1.60
CA TYR A 175 -12.42 -5.63 2.36
C TYR A 175 -13.65 -5.56 1.45
N ASP A 176 -14.70 -6.24 1.90
CA ASP A 176 -16.05 -5.94 1.40
C ASP A 176 -16.57 -4.62 1.99
N ASN A 177 -17.75 -4.22 1.59
CA ASN A 177 -18.31 -2.92 1.97
C ASN A 177 -18.67 -2.79 3.47
N GLN A 178 -18.74 -3.90 4.23
CA GLN A 178 -19.01 -3.86 5.68
C GLN A 178 -17.94 -3.07 6.43
N VAL A 179 -16.73 -2.93 5.87
CA VAL A 179 -15.61 -2.25 6.51
C VAL A 179 -15.92 -0.82 6.92
N VAL A 180 -16.76 -0.10 6.14
CA VAL A 180 -17.13 1.29 6.44
C VAL A 180 -17.88 1.38 7.78
N GLU A 181 -18.88 0.53 7.97
CA GLU A 181 -19.63 0.50 9.23
C GLU A 181 -18.81 -0.08 10.40
N ILE A 182 -17.99 -1.08 10.14
CA ILE A 182 -17.08 -1.62 11.16
C ILE A 182 -16.13 -0.53 11.64
N ALA A 183 -15.48 0.21 10.72
CA ALA A 183 -14.54 1.28 11.05
C ALA A 183 -15.15 2.45 11.83
N LYS A 184 -16.42 2.75 11.59
CA LYS A 184 -17.17 3.78 12.36
C LYS A 184 -17.45 3.36 13.81
N ASN A 185 -17.52 2.06 14.08
CA ASN A 185 -17.99 1.51 15.35
C ASN A 185 -16.90 0.90 16.23
N ILE A 186 -15.64 0.78 15.75
CA ILE A 186 -14.54 0.32 16.61
C ILE A 186 -14.18 1.43 17.63
N PRO A 187 -13.85 1.06 18.88
CA PRO A 187 -13.33 2.01 19.87
C PRO A 187 -11.88 2.40 19.54
N ALA A 188 -11.48 3.59 20.01
CA ALA A 188 -10.07 3.95 20.02
C ALA A 188 -9.29 3.03 20.98
N SER A 189 -8.09 2.65 20.60
CA SER A 189 -7.17 1.85 21.41
C SER A 189 -6.64 2.67 22.60
N PRO A 190 -5.97 2.04 23.59
CA PRO A 190 -5.28 2.77 24.66
C PRO A 190 -4.25 3.80 24.17
N ARG A 191 -3.82 3.71 22.91
CA ARG A 191 -2.94 4.69 22.24
C ARG A 191 -3.69 5.89 21.65
N GLY A 192 -5.03 5.89 21.72
CA GLY A 192 -5.89 6.90 21.11
C GLY A 192 -6.07 6.72 19.60
N GLU A 193 -5.71 5.55 19.04
CA GLU A 193 -5.78 5.26 17.60
C GLU A 193 -6.93 4.29 17.27
N TYR A 194 -7.58 4.51 16.13
CA TYR A 194 -8.54 3.56 15.53
C TYR A 194 -7.75 2.53 14.73
N GLU A 195 -7.50 1.38 15.37
CA GLU A 195 -6.58 0.38 14.86
C GLU A 195 -7.20 -0.45 13.71
N ILE A 196 -6.42 -0.63 12.65
CA ILE A 196 -6.82 -1.55 11.57
C ILE A 196 -6.91 -3.00 12.08
N THR A 197 -6.10 -3.34 13.05
CA THR A 197 -6.12 -4.66 13.70
C THR A 197 -7.46 -4.93 14.37
N ASP A 198 -8.13 -3.92 14.93
CA ASP A 198 -9.45 -4.11 15.55
C ASP A 198 -10.55 -4.29 14.49
N VAL A 199 -10.45 -3.64 13.33
CA VAL A 199 -11.29 -3.94 12.17
C VAL A 199 -11.12 -5.41 11.77
N ASN A 200 -9.88 -5.88 11.63
CA ASN A 200 -9.59 -7.26 11.24
C ASN A 200 -10.07 -8.27 12.29
N LYS A 201 -10.03 -7.95 13.59
CA LYS A 201 -10.60 -8.79 14.66
C LYS A 201 -12.11 -8.98 14.52
N VAL A 202 -12.84 -7.94 14.10
CA VAL A 202 -14.29 -8.07 13.85
C VAL A 202 -14.56 -9.09 12.74
N TYR A 203 -13.79 -9.04 11.64
CA TYR A 203 -13.91 -10.03 10.57
C TYR A 203 -13.47 -11.44 11.02
N LEU A 204 -12.43 -11.54 11.84
CA LEU A 204 -11.99 -12.83 12.41
C LEU A 204 -13.09 -13.45 13.27
N GLN A 205 -13.72 -12.67 14.17
CA GLN A 205 -14.83 -13.12 15.02
C GLN A 205 -16.05 -13.56 14.20
N LYS A 206 -16.30 -12.92 13.07
CA LYS A 206 -17.36 -13.30 12.11
C LYS A 206 -16.98 -14.50 11.23
N GLN A 207 -15.77 -15.06 11.38
CA GLN A 207 -15.22 -16.09 10.47
C GLN A 207 -15.19 -15.65 9.00
N GLN A 208 -14.95 -14.37 8.77
CA GLN A 208 -14.91 -13.73 7.44
C GLN A 208 -13.53 -13.14 7.11
N LEU A 209 -12.48 -13.54 7.85
CA LEU A 209 -11.11 -13.11 7.58
C LEU A 209 -10.34 -14.20 6.83
N GLN A 210 -9.85 -13.87 5.65
CA GLN A 210 -8.90 -14.67 4.90
C GLN A 210 -7.48 -14.14 5.14
N VAL A 211 -6.50 -15.04 5.28
CA VAL A 211 -5.09 -14.65 5.44
C VAL A 211 -4.25 -15.32 4.37
N GLY A 212 -3.65 -14.51 3.51
CA GLY A 212 -2.68 -14.97 2.50
C GLY A 212 -1.27 -14.96 3.05
N ILE A 213 -0.65 -16.13 3.24
CA ILE A 213 0.76 -16.21 3.65
C ILE A 213 1.64 -15.86 2.45
N MET A 214 2.49 -14.85 2.60
CA MET A 214 3.43 -14.45 1.57
C MET A 214 4.53 -15.49 1.41
N ASN A 215 4.74 -15.92 0.17
CA ASN A 215 5.69 -16.97 -0.15
C ASN A 215 7.14 -16.52 0.02
N ARG A 216 8.03 -17.49 0.24
CA ARG A 216 9.47 -17.29 0.19
C ARG A 216 9.86 -16.64 -1.14
N GLY A 217 10.66 -15.58 -1.09
CA GLY A 217 11.04 -14.79 -2.27
C GLY A 217 10.15 -13.57 -2.53
N THR A 218 9.06 -13.38 -1.74
CA THR A 218 8.38 -12.08 -1.66
C THR A 218 9.12 -11.20 -0.65
N ALA A 219 9.41 -9.97 -1.04
CA ALA A 219 9.94 -8.95 -0.15
C ALA A 219 8.80 -7.99 0.23
N TRP A 220 8.71 -7.71 1.53
CA TRP A 220 7.95 -6.61 2.08
C TRP A 220 8.90 -5.73 2.88
N LEU A 221 8.91 -4.43 2.60
CA LEU A 221 9.76 -3.45 3.27
C LEU A 221 8.85 -2.34 3.82
N ASP A 222 8.99 -2.08 5.11
CA ASP A 222 8.50 -0.85 5.72
C ASP A 222 9.63 0.20 5.66
N THR A 223 9.31 1.46 5.58
CA THR A 223 10.30 2.52 5.53
C THR A 223 10.19 3.43 6.76
N GLY A 224 9.92 2.81 7.92
CA GLY A 224 9.56 3.50 9.16
C GLY A 224 10.72 4.14 9.93
N THR A 225 11.95 3.73 9.66
CA THR A 225 13.18 4.20 10.30
C THR A 225 14.22 4.58 9.26
N PHE A 226 15.31 5.26 9.67
CA PHE A 226 16.41 5.60 8.76
C PHE A 226 17.03 4.36 8.13
N ASP A 227 17.26 3.32 8.93
CA ASP A 227 17.86 2.07 8.45
C ASP A 227 16.94 1.35 7.48
N SER A 228 15.64 1.15 7.82
CA SER A 228 14.70 0.49 6.91
C SER A 228 14.44 1.29 5.64
N TYR A 229 14.53 2.62 5.69
CA TYR A 229 14.49 3.48 4.51
C TYR A 229 15.72 3.27 3.61
N ALA A 230 16.93 3.24 4.20
CA ALA A 230 18.16 3.00 3.46
C ALA A 230 18.18 1.60 2.84
N ASP A 231 17.77 0.58 3.59
CA ASP A 231 17.63 -0.81 3.11
C ASP A 231 16.67 -0.90 1.92
N ALA A 232 15.53 -0.20 1.98
CA ALA A 232 14.57 -0.16 0.88
C ALA A 232 15.18 0.47 -0.38
N CYS A 233 15.92 1.58 -0.25
CA CYS A 233 16.62 2.21 -1.38
C CYS A 233 17.65 1.26 -1.99
N GLU A 234 18.45 0.58 -1.17
CA GLU A 234 19.47 -0.35 -1.63
C GLU A 234 18.85 -1.60 -2.28
N PHE A 235 17.79 -2.16 -1.66
CA PHE A 235 17.07 -3.30 -2.22
C PHE A 235 16.56 -2.98 -3.63
N VAL A 236 15.84 -1.87 -3.80
CA VAL A 236 15.29 -1.47 -5.10
C VAL A 236 16.43 -1.27 -6.10
N ARG A 237 17.49 -0.55 -5.73
CA ARG A 237 18.64 -0.29 -6.57
C ARG A 237 19.32 -1.57 -7.07
N VAL A 238 19.53 -2.54 -6.19
CA VAL A 238 20.20 -3.81 -6.53
C VAL A 238 19.32 -4.64 -7.46
N ILE A 239 18.04 -4.80 -7.15
CA ILE A 239 17.12 -5.59 -7.98
C ILE A 239 16.97 -4.97 -9.37
N GLU A 240 16.72 -3.68 -9.48
CA GLU A 240 16.54 -2.99 -10.77
C GLU A 240 17.81 -3.11 -11.65
N LYS A 241 19.01 -2.95 -11.05
CA LYS A 241 20.27 -3.12 -11.77
C LYS A 241 20.51 -4.55 -12.26
N ARG A 242 20.08 -5.55 -11.49
CA ARG A 242 20.29 -6.95 -11.84
C ARG A 242 19.29 -7.50 -12.82
N GLN A 243 18.02 -7.10 -12.71
CA GLN A 243 16.94 -7.65 -13.51
C GLN A 243 16.61 -6.79 -14.74
N SER A 244 17.19 -5.59 -14.86
CA SER A 244 16.86 -4.63 -15.93
C SER A 244 15.35 -4.32 -15.98
N GLN A 245 14.68 -4.38 -14.86
CA GLN A 245 13.25 -4.09 -14.67
C GLN A 245 13.07 -3.15 -13.50
N LYS A 246 12.09 -2.26 -13.58
CA LYS A 246 11.81 -1.34 -12.49
C LYS A 246 10.76 -1.89 -11.52
N ILE A 247 10.97 -1.63 -10.23
CA ILE A 247 9.98 -1.87 -9.18
C ILE A 247 9.15 -0.60 -9.01
N GLY A 248 7.82 -0.72 -8.95
CA GLY A 248 6.95 0.44 -8.73
C GLY A 248 6.89 1.44 -9.90
N CYS A 249 7.21 1.02 -11.12
CA CYS A 249 7.03 1.84 -12.32
C CYS A 249 5.55 1.83 -12.72
N ILE A 250 4.82 2.88 -12.33
CA ILE A 250 3.36 2.94 -12.50
C ILE A 250 2.94 2.97 -13.97
N GLU A 251 3.72 3.58 -14.84
CA GLU A 251 3.47 3.63 -16.29
C GLU A 251 3.64 2.25 -16.93
N GLU A 252 4.67 1.50 -16.53
CA GLU A 252 4.85 0.11 -16.97
C GLU A 252 3.68 -0.77 -16.52
N VAL A 253 3.29 -0.68 -15.23
CA VAL A 253 2.18 -1.45 -14.70
C VAL A 253 0.90 -1.11 -15.44
N ALA A 254 0.59 0.17 -15.63
CA ALA A 254 -0.58 0.61 -16.39
C ALA A 254 -0.59 0.07 -17.83
N TYR A 255 0.56 0.05 -18.50
CA TYR A 255 0.71 -0.51 -19.84
C TYR A 255 0.50 -2.02 -19.85
N ARG A 256 1.15 -2.76 -18.95
CA ARG A 256 1.02 -4.23 -18.86
C ARG A 256 -0.38 -4.68 -18.47
N MET A 257 -1.07 -3.89 -17.65
CA MET A 257 -2.47 -4.14 -17.26
C MET A 257 -3.49 -3.68 -18.32
N GLY A 258 -3.02 -3.08 -19.44
CA GLY A 258 -3.90 -2.61 -20.50
C GLY A 258 -4.72 -1.37 -20.14
N PHE A 259 -4.27 -0.58 -19.15
CA PHE A 259 -4.91 0.69 -18.80
C PHE A 259 -4.56 1.78 -19.79
N ILE A 260 -3.36 1.73 -20.37
CA ILE A 260 -2.89 2.58 -21.47
C ILE A 260 -2.35 1.71 -22.61
N ASP A 261 -2.37 2.24 -23.80
CA ASP A 261 -1.78 1.62 -24.99
C ASP A 261 -0.31 2.03 -25.20
N ASN A 262 0.31 1.47 -26.26
CA ASN A 262 1.68 1.78 -26.61
C ASN A 262 1.89 3.24 -27.03
N ALA A 263 0.90 3.86 -27.66
CA ALA A 263 1.01 5.28 -28.06
C ALA A 263 1.08 6.19 -26.82
N LYS A 264 0.23 5.93 -25.83
CA LYS A 264 0.24 6.66 -24.56
C LYS A 264 1.53 6.42 -23.77
N LEU A 265 2.03 5.17 -23.73
CA LEU A 265 3.31 4.85 -23.08
C LEU A 265 4.47 5.65 -23.69
N LEU A 266 4.51 5.80 -25.02
CA LEU A 266 5.56 6.58 -25.69
C LEU A 266 5.48 8.06 -25.35
N VAL A 267 4.27 8.64 -25.27
CA VAL A 267 4.08 10.03 -24.81
C VAL A 267 4.64 10.22 -23.40
N LEU A 268 4.40 9.27 -22.49
CA LEU A 268 4.96 9.30 -21.13
C LEU A 268 6.49 9.15 -21.15
N ALA A 269 7.04 8.27 -21.99
CA ALA A 269 8.48 8.12 -22.15
C ALA A 269 9.14 9.42 -22.65
N ASP A 270 8.49 10.15 -23.55
CA ASP A 270 8.98 11.44 -24.05
C ASP A 270 8.95 12.53 -22.97
N LYS A 271 7.94 12.51 -22.08
CA LYS A 271 7.87 13.41 -20.92
C LYS A 271 9.09 13.27 -19.99
N TYR A 272 9.64 12.06 -19.89
CA TYR A 272 10.82 11.73 -19.08
C TYR A 272 12.10 11.55 -19.91
N ALA A 273 12.17 12.02 -21.14
CA ALA A 273 13.25 11.74 -22.09
C ALA A 273 14.67 12.12 -21.63
N LYS A 274 14.78 13.04 -20.64
CA LYS A 274 16.08 13.48 -20.09
C LYS A 274 16.58 12.62 -18.93
N SER A 275 15.89 11.53 -18.62
CA SER A 275 16.25 10.63 -17.53
C SER A 275 16.26 9.17 -17.99
N GLY A 276 17.04 8.31 -17.32
CA GLY A 276 17.03 6.87 -17.56
C GLY A 276 15.65 6.22 -17.34
N TYR A 277 14.74 6.90 -16.66
CA TYR A 277 13.36 6.44 -16.47
C TYR A 277 12.60 6.46 -17.82
N GLY A 278 12.69 7.56 -18.58
CA GLY A 278 12.06 7.66 -19.91
C GLY A 278 12.69 6.69 -20.92
N GLU A 279 14.02 6.51 -20.87
CA GLU A 279 14.71 5.50 -21.69
C GLU A 279 14.18 4.10 -21.40
N TYR A 280 14.00 3.74 -20.12
CA TYR A 280 13.42 2.46 -19.72
C TYR A 280 12.02 2.25 -20.30
N LEU A 281 11.13 3.25 -20.20
CA LEU A 281 9.77 3.13 -20.76
C LEU A 281 9.77 2.82 -22.26
N ARG A 282 10.73 3.34 -23.02
CA ARG A 282 10.88 3.04 -24.45
C ARG A 282 11.29 1.58 -24.73
N THR A 283 11.95 0.91 -23.77
CA THR A 283 12.33 -0.50 -23.92
C THR A 283 11.17 -1.46 -23.77
N LEU A 284 10.03 -1.01 -23.19
CA LEU A 284 8.87 -1.84 -22.88
C LEU A 284 7.99 -2.19 -24.10
N LYS A 285 8.36 -1.74 -25.29
CA LYS A 285 7.63 -2.06 -26.53
C LYS A 285 7.51 -3.57 -26.72
N LYS A 286 6.30 -4.02 -27.00
CA LYS A 286 6.03 -5.34 -27.54
C LYS A 286 6.19 -5.33 -29.05
#